data_c0cf24ab05e585b7a8c612b2f658d63a
#
_entry.id   c0cf24ab05e585b7a8c612b2f658d63a
#
_cell.length_a   1.000
_cell.length_b   1.000
_cell.length_c   1.000
_cell.angle_alpha   90.00
_cell.angle_beta   90.00
_cell.angle_gamma   90.00
#
_symmetry.space_group_name_H-M   'P 1'
#
loop_
_entity.id
_entity.type
_entity.pdbx_description
1 polymer ?
#
loop_
_entity_poly.entity_id
_entity_poly.type
_entity_poly.pdbx_seq_one_letter_code
_entity_poly.pdbx_strand_id
1 'polypeptide(L)'
;MATSSQLNLESGLEQSIIHIPKWSGPKHVKLLVTTKIGGHSKPPYNSWNLAEHVNDDLSSVRSNRQLLSQQISKLPFFLNQIHSTEVVSLTQPWKNQEPAPTADGVISVLDSHYLAILTADCLPILLCDDKGEIVAACHAGWRGLANGIIQNTIRAMVEFIKPNSKQHFIEGLHAYIGPAISQKNFEVGREVKECFMQNKLIGVESINDCFTPNDEPDKYFADLFGLATEILNQLGVHQVHTERQCSYNNSEHFYSYRREKTTGRFASCIWLE
;
A
#
# COMPACT_ATOMS: atom_id res chain seq x y z
N MET A 1 25.22 11.14 -24.05
CA MET A 1 25.77 10.23 -23.05
C MET A 1 25.32 10.74 -21.70
N ALA A 2 24.19 10.26 -21.21
CA ALA A 2 23.67 10.59 -19.90
C ALA A 2 24.01 9.43 -18.97
N THR A 3 24.85 9.70 -17.99
CA THR A 3 25.31 8.76 -16.97
C THR A 3 24.14 8.39 -16.07
N SER A 4 23.83 7.11 -16.01
CA SER A 4 22.93 6.51 -15.02
C SER A 4 23.40 6.88 -13.62
N SER A 5 22.63 7.68 -12.88
CA SER A 5 22.80 7.87 -11.45
C SER A 5 22.39 6.57 -10.75
N GLN A 6 23.37 5.70 -10.50
CA GLN A 6 23.23 4.60 -9.57
C GLN A 6 22.85 5.18 -8.20
N LEU A 7 21.73 4.73 -7.66
CA LEU A 7 21.38 4.90 -6.25
C LEU A 7 22.53 4.31 -5.43
N ASN A 8 23.29 5.16 -4.74
CA ASN A 8 24.34 4.75 -3.81
C ASN A 8 23.70 4.07 -2.60
N LEU A 9 23.60 2.75 -2.64
CA LEU A 9 23.02 1.88 -1.61
C LEU A 9 24.07 1.27 -0.68
N GLU A 10 25.27 1.87 -0.59
CA GLU A 10 26.30 1.40 0.35
C GLU A 10 26.71 2.52 1.29
N SER A 11 26.15 2.49 2.50
CA SER A 11 26.83 2.68 3.78
C SER A 11 25.85 3.04 4.91
N GLY A 12 25.82 2.22 5.96
CA GLY A 12 25.50 2.64 7.33
C GLY A 12 24.03 2.87 7.65
N LEU A 13 23.51 2.06 8.52
CA LEU A 13 22.26 2.14 9.27
C LEU A 13 22.09 3.47 10.05
N GLU A 14 22.04 4.60 9.39
CA GLU A 14 21.63 5.88 9.98
C GLU A 14 20.53 6.50 9.15
N GLN A 15 19.27 6.39 9.71
CA GLN A 15 18.09 7.12 9.30
C GLN A 15 17.76 7.08 7.80
N SER A 16 17.54 5.88 7.24
CA SER A 16 17.10 5.82 5.86
C SER A 16 15.69 6.43 5.71
N ILE A 17 15.60 7.51 4.95
CA ILE A 17 14.35 8.18 4.60
C ILE A 17 13.46 7.29 3.72
N ILE A 18 14.05 6.27 3.12
CA ILE A 18 13.43 5.31 2.20
C ILE A 18 13.80 3.89 2.62
N HIS A 19 12.82 3.00 2.60
CA HIS A 19 12.98 1.57 2.74
C HIS A 19 12.74 0.89 1.39
N ILE A 20 13.69 0.08 0.94
CA ILE A 20 13.54 -0.78 -0.24
C ILE A 20 13.14 -2.16 0.24
N PRO A 21 11.90 -2.61 -0.03
CA PRO A 21 11.43 -3.91 0.42
C PRO A 21 12.26 -5.07 -0.15
N LYS A 22 12.39 -6.15 0.63
CA LYS A 22 12.87 -7.43 0.09
C LYS A 22 11.78 -7.99 -0.81
N TRP A 23 12.09 -8.08 -2.10
CA TRP A 23 11.16 -8.37 -3.15
C TRP A 23 11.74 -9.41 -4.11
N SER A 24 10.99 -10.45 -4.44
CA SER A 24 11.41 -11.51 -5.36
C SER A 24 10.66 -11.48 -6.71
N GLY A 25 9.89 -10.43 -6.98
CA GLY A 25 9.26 -10.21 -8.28
C GLY A 25 10.24 -9.81 -9.38
N PRO A 26 9.74 -9.50 -10.59
CA PRO A 26 10.56 -9.12 -11.74
C PRO A 26 11.51 -7.96 -11.41
N LYS A 27 12.77 -8.06 -11.85
CA LYS A 27 13.85 -7.10 -11.47
C LYS A 27 13.58 -5.66 -11.93
N HIS A 28 12.84 -5.47 -13.01
CA HIS A 28 12.47 -4.15 -13.55
C HIS A 28 11.20 -3.59 -12.92
N VAL A 29 10.51 -4.36 -12.06
CA VAL A 29 9.46 -3.83 -11.20
C VAL A 29 10.10 -3.35 -9.91
N LYS A 30 9.96 -2.07 -9.60
CA LYS A 30 10.57 -1.42 -8.43
C LYS A 30 9.53 -1.10 -7.39
N LEU A 31 9.92 -1.27 -6.13
CA LEU A 31 9.14 -0.93 -4.96
C LEU A 31 9.93 -0.01 -4.04
N LEU A 32 9.20 0.83 -3.32
CA LEU A 32 9.76 1.73 -2.32
C LEU A 32 8.71 2.04 -1.25
N VAL A 33 9.14 2.14 -0.01
CA VAL A 33 8.33 2.66 1.09
C VAL A 33 9.03 3.88 1.69
N THR A 34 8.35 5.02 1.77
CA THR A 34 8.91 6.19 2.46
C THR A 34 8.76 6.03 3.97
N THR A 35 9.65 6.66 4.71
CA THR A 35 9.48 6.85 6.16
C THR A 35 8.88 8.23 6.44
N LYS A 36 8.69 8.57 7.72
CA LYS A 36 8.29 9.93 8.13
C LYS A 36 9.46 10.91 8.26
N ILE A 37 10.71 10.47 7.99
CA ILE A 37 11.94 11.19 8.25
C ILE A 37 12.35 12.02 7.03
N GLY A 38 12.97 13.18 7.24
CA GLY A 38 13.69 13.94 6.21
C GLY A 38 12.86 14.94 5.42
N GLY A 39 11.59 15.16 5.78
CA GLY A 39 10.72 16.13 5.10
C GLY A 39 10.66 17.51 5.77
N HIS A 40 9.71 18.31 5.32
CA HIS A 40 9.54 19.73 5.69
C HIS A 40 8.35 20.01 6.61
N SER A 41 7.45 19.05 6.81
CA SER A 41 6.26 19.22 7.66
C SER A 41 6.64 19.37 9.13
N LYS A 42 5.89 20.23 9.83
CA LYS A 42 6.05 20.50 11.26
C LYS A 42 5.15 19.58 12.10
N PRO A 43 5.40 19.45 13.42
CA PRO A 43 4.48 18.73 14.30
C PRO A 43 3.03 19.21 14.12
N PRO A 44 2.04 18.30 14.13
CA PRO A 44 2.12 16.86 14.39
C PRO A 44 2.45 15.98 13.15
N TYR A 45 2.80 16.59 12.01
CA TYR A 45 3.06 15.91 10.73
C TYR A 45 4.55 15.68 10.43
N ASN A 46 5.41 15.88 11.42
CA ASN A 46 6.87 15.83 11.25
C ASN A 46 7.36 14.44 10.87
N SER A 47 8.11 14.37 9.79
CA SER A 47 8.50 15.48 8.93
C SER A 47 8.11 15.27 7.46
N TRP A 48 8.02 14.06 6.94
CA TRP A 48 7.81 13.74 5.53
C TRP A 48 6.37 13.30 5.21
N ASN A 49 5.39 14.12 5.64
CA ASN A 49 3.99 13.88 5.27
C ASN A 49 3.76 14.13 3.77
N LEU A 50 3.13 13.15 3.10
CA LEU A 50 2.82 13.19 1.66
C LEU A 50 1.34 13.41 1.36
N ALA A 51 0.48 13.45 2.41
CA ALA A 51 -0.97 13.57 2.27
C ALA A 51 -1.44 15.03 2.34
N GLU A 52 -2.21 15.46 1.34
CA GLU A 52 -2.81 16.81 1.30
C GLU A 52 -4.12 16.92 2.11
N HIS A 53 -4.76 15.77 2.46
CA HIS A 53 -6.08 15.71 3.09
C HIS A 53 -6.05 15.57 4.62
N VAL A 54 -4.92 15.79 5.27
CA VAL A 54 -4.76 15.60 6.73
C VAL A 54 -4.63 16.90 7.51
N ASN A 55 -4.90 18.05 6.88
CA ASN A 55 -4.80 19.40 7.44
C ASN A 55 -3.36 19.86 7.79
N ASP A 56 -2.36 19.32 7.10
CA ASP A 56 -1.00 19.84 7.14
C ASP A 56 -0.87 21.08 6.24
N ASP A 57 0.21 21.85 6.39
CA ASP A 57 0.54 22.95 5.49
C ASP A 57 0.82 22.42 4.08
N LEU A 58 0.00 22.85 3.11
CA LEU A 58 0.09 22.39 1.73
C LEU A 58 1.43 22.71 1.06
N SER A 59 2.10 23.78 1.46
CA SER A 59 3.42 24.12 0.91
C SER A 59 4.47 23.12 1.37
N SER A 60 4.43 22.69 2.62
CA SER A 60 5.28 21.64 3.17
C SER A 60 5.02 20.30 2.51
N VAL A 61 3.75 19.91 2.31
CA VAL A 61 3.40 18.66 1.61
C VAL A 61 3.89 18.66 0.16
N ARG A 62 3.75 19.77 -0.55
CA ARG A 62 4.26 19.90 -1.93
C ARG A 62 5.78 19.79 -1.98
N SER A 63 6.49 20.42 -1.05
CA SER A 63 7.95 20.27 -0.93
C SER A 63 8.35 18.83 -0.62
N ASN A 64 7.59 18.14 0.22
CA ASN A 64 7.79 16.72 0.53
C ASN A 64 7.57 15.82 -0.71
N ARG A 65 6.53 16.08 -1.50
CA ARG A 65 6.28 15.36 -2.76
C ARG A 65 7.37 15.61 -3.80
N GLN A 66 7.88 16.85 -3.85
CA GLN A 66 9.01 17.18 -4.71
C GLN A 66 10.29 16.44 -4.28
N LEU A 67 10.55 16.36 -2.97
CA LEU A 67 11.66 15.59 -2.43
C LEU A 67 11.55 14.10 -2.83
N LEU A 68 10.36 13.51 -2.72
CA LEU A 68 10.13 12.13 -3.18
C LEU A 68 10.40 12.00 -4.69
N SER A 69 9.91 12.94 -5.50
CA SER A 69 10.17 12.97 -6.95
C SER A 69 11.66 13.00 -7.29
N GLN A 70 12.46 13.72 -6.52
CA GLN A 70 13.93 13.76 -6.70
C GLN A 70 14.59 12.41 -6.37
N GLN A 71 14.06 11.67 -5.39
CA GLN A 71 14.60 10.35 -5.02
C GLN A 71 14.32 9.27 -6.07
N ILE A 72 13.17 9.33 -6.73
CA ILE A 72 12.73 8.29 -7.68
C ILE A 72 12.60 8.77 -9.12
N SER A 73 13.09 9.99 -9.41
CA SER A 73 13.14 10.61 -10.75
C SER A 73 11.79 10.99 -11.37
N LYS A 74 10.66 10.68 -10.73
CA LYS A 74 9.30 11.04 -11.18
C LYS A 74 8.39 11.30 -9.99
N LEU A 75 7.39 12.17 -10.18
CA LEU A 75 6.35 12.38 -9.17
C LEU A 75 5.39 11.18 -9.19
N PRO A 76 5.18 10.48 -8.07
CA PRO A 76 4.20 9.42 -8.00
C PRO A 76 2.78 9.91 -8.27
N PHE A 77 1.97 9.02 -8.81
CA PHE A 77 0.53 9.19 -8.94
C PHE A 77 -0.15 8.86 -7.61
N PHE A 78 -0.90 9.80 -7.08
CA PHE A 78 -1.66 9.66 -5.85
C PHE A 78 -3.16 9.60 -6.13
N LEU A 79 -3.88 8.84 -5.31
CA LEU A 79 -5.35 8.76 -5.31
C LEU A 79 -5.94 9.65 -4.22
N ASN A 80 -7.20 10.08 -4.41
CA ASN A 80 -8.06 10.52 -3.33
C ASN A 80 -8.68 9.27 -2.68
N GLN A 81 -8.00 8.72 -1.67
CA GLN A 81 -8.37 7.47 -0.98
C GLN A 81 -9.51 7.72 0.01
N ILE A 82 -10.58 6.94 -0.11
CA ILE A 82 -11.82 7.09 0.69
C ILE A 82 -12.25 5.79 1.39
N HIS A 83 -11.39 4.78 1.45
CA HIS A 83 -11.67 3.45 1.98
C HIS A 83 -12.77 2.71 1.20
N SER A 84 -12.85 2.94 -0.10
CA SER A 84 -13.75 2.26 -1.05
C SER A 84 -13.13 0.96 -1.58
N THR A 85 -13.77 0.40 -2.61
CA THR A 85 -13.27 -0.71 -3.41
C THR A 85 -13.10 -0.35 -4.89
N GLU A 86 -13.16 0.96 -5.19
CA GLU A 86 -13.00 1.48 -6.55
C GLU A 86 -11.55 1.38 -7.00
N VAL A 87 -11.37 0.98 -8.27
CA VAL A 87 -10.07 0.83 -8.91
C VAL A 87 -10.05 1.58 -10.23
N VAL A 88 -9.04 2.41 -10.43
CA VAL A 88 -8.84 3.15 -11.68
C VAL A 88 -7.74 2.54 -12.54
N SER A 89 -7.92 2.57 -13.86
CA SER A 89 -6.93 2.11 -14.84
C SER A 89 -6.31 3.31 -15.52
N LEU A 90 -5.00 3.49 -15.36
CA LEU A 90 -4.25 4.56 -16.00
C LEU A 90 -3.76 4.06 -17.37
N THR A 91 -4.39 4.55 -18.44
CA THR A 91 -4.12 4.15 -19.82
C THR A 91 -3.32 5.18 -20.59
N GLN A 92 -3.13 6.37 -20.05
CA GLN A 92 -2.39 7.48 -20.66
C GLN A 92 -1.52 8.18 -19.60
N PRO A 93 -0.42 8.83 -19.98
CA PRO A 93 0.41 9.58 -19.05
C PRO A 93 -0.42 10.59 -18.25
N TRP A 94 -0.32 10.51 -16.92
CA TRP A 94 -1.04 11.39 -16.01
C TRP A 94 -0.51 12.82 -16.09
N LYS A 95 -1.42 13.79 -16.22
CA LYS A 95 -1.08 15.20 -16.16
C LYS A 95 -1.28 15.71 -14.74
N ASN A 96 -0.21 16.14 -14.08
CA ASN A 96 -0.22 16.61 -12.68
C ASN A 96 -1.19 17.78 -12.37
N GLN A 97 -1.86 18.32 -13.37
CA GLN A 97 -2.86 19.39 -13.23
C GLN A 97 -4.30 18.87 -13.08
N GLU A 98 -4.52 17.58 -13.26
CA GLU A 98 -5.83 16.97 -13.11
C GLU A 98 -6.08 16.63 -11.62
N PRO A 99 -7.31 16.75 -11.12
CA PRO A 99 -7.66 16.30 -9.76
C PRO A 99 -7.37 14.80 -9.61
N ALA A 100 -6.81 14.39 -8.46
CA ALA A 100 -6.59 12.99 -8.17
C ALA A 100 -7.91 12.22 -8.23
N PRO A 101 -7.99 11.08 -8.96
CA PRO A 101 -9.18 10.25 -8.98
C PRO A 101 -9.55 9.75 -7.59
N THR A 102 -10.86 9.71 -7.31
CA THR A 102 -11.39 9.15 -6.07
C THR A 102 -11.50 7.63 -6.23
N ALA A 103 -10.57 6.92 -5.63
CA ALA A 103 -10.48 5.46 -5.65
C ALA A 103 -9.51 4.99 -4.56
N ASP A 104 -9.51 3.70 -4.28
CA ASP A 104 -8.56 3.06 -3.36
C ASP A 104 -7.66 2.03 -4.05
N GLY A 105 -7.82 1.82 -5.35
CA GLY A 105 -6.96 0.99 -6.18
C GLY A 105 -6.60 1.65 -7.49
N VAL A 106 -5.44 1.30 -8.05
CA VAL A 106 -4.95 1.79 -9.34
C VAL A 106 -4.12 0.74 -10.03
N ILE A 107 -4.26 0.62 -11.36
CA ILE A 107 -3.42 -0.22 -12.21
C ILE A 107 -2.78 0.60 -13.32
N SER A 108 -1.61 0.15 -13.81
CA SER A 108 -0.95 0.73 -14.98
C SER A 108 -0.03 -0.26 -15.68
N VAL A 109 0.14 -0.08 -17.00
CA VAL A 109 1.12 -0.76 -17.84
C VAL A 109 2.20 0.20 -18.36
N LEU A 110 2.18 1.46 -17.90
CA LEU A 110 3.09 2.49 -18.39
C LEU A 110 4.24 2.71 -17.41
N ASP A 111 5.46 2.68 -17.92
CA ASP A 111 6.69 2.99 -17.20
C ASP A 111 6.75 4.47 -16.70
N SER A 112 5.89 5.32 -17.29
CA SER A 112 5.73 6.70 -16.84
C SER A 112 4.96 6.84 -15.52
N HIS A 113 4.26 5.80 -15.07
CA HIS A 113 3.44 5.83 -13.86
C HIS A 113 4.14 5.19 -12.66
N TYR A 114 4.37 5.99 -11.65
CA TYR A 114 4.82 5.55 -10.34
C TYR A 114 3.62 5.59 -9.40
N LEU A 115 3.04 4.43 -9.12
CA LEU A 115 1.81 4.33 -8.32
C LEU A 115 2.15 4.43 -6.85
N ALA A 116 1.40 5.23 -6.09
CA ALA A 116 1.61 5.42 -4.65
C ALA A 116 0.33 5.25 -3.85
N ILE A 117 0.41 4.50 -2.76
CA ILE A 117 -0.62 4.37 -1.75
C ILE A 117 -0.15 5.04 -0.46
N LEU A 118 -0.96 5.95 0.07
CA LEU A 118 -0.72 6.68 1.30
C LEU A 118 -1.36 5.97 2.48
N THR A 119 -0.58 5.68 3.53
CA THR A 119 -1.07 4.98 4.72
C THR A 119 -0.54 5.59 6.02
N ALA A 120 -1.26 5.31 7.09
CA ALA A 120 -0.87 5.39 8.49
C ALA A 120 -1.77 4.39 9.22
N ASP A 121 -1.36 3.13 9.24
CA ASP A 121 -1.97 1.92 9.80
C ASP A 121 -2.68 0.99 8.81
N CYS A 122 -3.37 1.50 7.78
CA CYS A 122 -3.98 0.64 6.77
C CYS A 122 -2.92 -0.09 5.93
N LEU A 123 -3.27 -1.26 5.34
CA LEU A 123 -2.37 -2.00 4.46
C LEU A 123 -2.24 -1.31 3.09
N PRO A 124 -1.03 -0.99 2.64
CA PRO A 124 -0.75 -0.81 1.22
C PRO A 124 -0.43 -2.17 0.61
N ILE A 125 -1.06 -2.52 -0.53
CA ILE A 125 -0.80 -3.74 -1.28
C ILE A 125 -0.36 -3.36 -2.68
N LEU A 126 0.82 -3.83 -3.07
CA LEU A 126 1.43 -3.58 -4.37
C LEU A 126 1.48 -4.91 -5.13
N LEU A 127 1.08 -4.91 -6.40
CA LEU A 127 0.99 -6.11 -7.22
C LEU A 127 1.68 -5.90 -8.58
N CYS A 128 2.23 -6.98 -9.13
CA CYS A 128 2.61 -7.06 -10.54
C CYS A 128 2.42 -8.49 -11.05
N ASP A 129 2.41 -8.68 -12.37
CA ASP A 129 2.49 -10.00 -12.97
C ASP A 129 3.94 -10.51 -13.03
N ASP A 130 4.12 -11.80 -13.32
CA ASP A 130 5.43 -12.48 -13.41
C ASP A 130 6.34 -11.93 -14.50
N LYS A 131 5.77 -11.29 -15.52
CA LYS A 131 6.51 -10.65 -16.61
C LYS A 131 6.85 -9.19 -16.32
N GLY A 132 6.20 -8.57 -15.33
CA GLY A 132 6.30 -7.14 -15.06
C GLY A 132 5.73 -6.28 -16.19
N GLU A 133 4.64 -6.73 -16.81
CA GLU A 133 3.94 -5.98 -17.87
C GLU A 133 2.86 -5.05 -17.27
N ILE A 134 2.39 -5.33 -16.06
CA ILE A 134 1.39 -4.53 -15.35
C ILE A 134 1.73 -4.42 -13.88
N VAL A 135 1.53 -3.23 -13.33
CA VAL A 135 1.62 -2.96 -11.89
C VAL A 135 0.30 -2.44 -11.35
N ALA A 136 0.05 -2.73 -10.08
CA ALA A 136 -1.11 -2.24 -9.37
C ALA A 136 -0.74 -1.86 -7.94
N ALA A 137 -1.52 -0.94 -7.37
CA ALA A 137 -1.42 -0.57 -5.98
C ALA A 137 -2.81 -0.36 -5.39
N CYS A 138 -3.08 -0.87 -4.18
CA CYS A 138 -4.34 -0.60 -3.51
C CYS A 138 -4.18 -0.33 -2.02
N HIS A 139 -5.07 0.54 -1.52
CA HIS A 139 -5.23 0.90 -0.13
C HIS A 139 -6.25 -0.04 0.52
N ALA A 140 -5.77 -0.97 1.33
CA ALA A 140 -6.60 -1.95 2.00
C ALA A 140 -6.74 -1.64 3.50
N GLY A 141 -7.43 -0.53 3.82
CA GLY A 141 -8.01 -0.35 5.15
C GLY A 141 -9.02 -1.47 5.41
N TRP A 142 -9.34 -1.78 6.67
CA TRP A 142 -10.19 -2.94 7.01
C TRP A 142 -11.53 -2.96 6.24
N ARG A 143 -12.12 -1.79 5.97
CA ARG A 143 -13.37 -1.69 5.19
C ARG A 143 -13.17 -2.12 3.74
N GLY A 144 -12.18 -1.55 3.06
CA GLY A 144 -11.83 -1.92 1.69
C GLY A 144 -11.42 -3.39 1.58
N LEU A 145 -10.65 -3.88 2.56
CA LEU A 145 -10.20 -5.26 2.62
C LEU A 145 -11.38 -6.24 2.75
N ALA A 146 -12.29 -6.00 3.70
CA ALA A 146 -13.49 -6.82 3.89
C ALA A 146 -14.44 -6.79 2.69
N ASN A 147 -14.55 -5.65 2.02
CA ASN A 147 -15.48 -5.42 0.90
C ASN A 147 -14.88 -5.74 -0.48
N GLY A 148 -13.60 -6.16 -0.57
CA GLY A 148 -13.04 -6.74 -1.79
C GLY A 148 -12.17 -5.81 -2.64
N ILE A 149 -11.43 -4.88 -2.05
CA ILE A 149 -10.47 -4.05 -2.80
C ILE A 149 -9.40 -4.88 -3.52
N ILE A 150 -8.90 -5.97 -2.90
CA ILE A 150 -7.92 -6.86 -3.53
C ILE A 150 -8.54 -7.56 -4.74
N GLN A 151 -9.74 -8.12 -4.57
CA GLN A 151 -10.50 -8.79 -5.62
C GLN A 151 -10.73 -7.88 -6.82
N ASN A 152 -11.15 -6.62 -6.54
CA ASN A 152 -11.40 -5.63 -7.58
C ASN A 152 -10.11 -5.21 -8.30
N THR A 153 -9.00 -5.08 -7.57
CA THR A 153 -7.70 -4.74 -8.16
C THR A 153 -7.22 -5.85 -9.09
N ILE A 154 -7.24 -7.11 -8.65
CA ILE A 154 -6.86 -8.26 -9.50
C ILE A 154 -7.81 -8.40 -10.70
N ARG A 155 -9.12 -8.20 -10.49
CA ARG A 155 -10.08 -8.21 -11.59
C ARG A 155 -9.75 -7.14 -12.62
N ALA A 156 -9.44 -5.91 -12.21
CA ALA A 156 -9.05 -4.83 -13.10
C ALA A 156 -7.79 -5.17 -13.90
N MET A 157 -6.77 -5.81 -13.28
CA MET A 157 -5.57 -6.29 -13.98
C MET A 157 -5.92 -7.33 -15.04
N VAL A 158 -6.75 -8.33 -14.71
CA VAL A 158 -7.20 -9.38 -15.63
C VAL A 158 -8.01 -8.79 -16.79
N GLU A 159 -8.94 -7.88 -16.53
CA GLU A 159 -9.77 -7.23 -17.55
C GLU A 159 -8.95 -6.35 -18.48
N PHE A 160 -7.89 -5.74 -17.97
CA PHE A 160 -7.00 -4.90 -18.78
C PHE A 160 -6.10 -5.73 -19.69
N ILE A 161 -5.40 -6.71 -19.15
CA ILE A 161 -4.44 -7.57 -19.88
C ILE A 161 -5.17 -8.55 -20.81
N LYS A 162 -6.38 -9.02 -20.42
CA LYS A 162 -7.16 -10.04 -21.16
C LYS A 162 -6.33 -11.29 -21.48
N PRO A 163 -5.73 -11.93 -20.47
CA PRO A 163 -4.85 -13.07 -20.68
C PRO A 163 -5.61 -14.27 -21.26
N ASN A 164 -4.92 -15.13 -22.00
CA ASN A 164 -5.50 -16.37 -22.54
C ASN A 164 -6.00 -17.32 -21.43
N SER A 165 -5.34 -17.32 -20.27
CA SER A 165 -5.75 -18.06 -19.07
C SER A 165 -5.74 -17.12 -17.86
N LYS A 166 -6.93 -16.84 -17.33
CA LYS A 166 -7.07 -16.05 -16.08
C LYS A 166 -6.37 -16.72 -14.92
N GLN A 167 -6.52 -18.03 -14.77
CA GLN A 167 -5.94 -18.81 -13.70
C GLN A 167 -4.42 -18.67 -13.70
N HIS A 168 -3.78 -18.95 -14.84
CA HIS A 168 -2.33 -18.85 -14.98
C HIS A 168 -1.80 -17.44 -14.76
N PHE A 169 -2.53 -16.41 -15.22
CA PHE A 169 -2.18 -15.00 -14.96
C PHE A 169 -2.20 -14.68 -13.45
N ILE A 170 -3.25 -15.12 -12.74
CA ILE A 170 -3.39 -14.83 -11.31
C ILE A 170 -2.32 -15.60 -10.51
N GLU A 171 -2.05 -16.85 -10.83
CA GLU A 171 -0.99 -17.66 -10.19
C GLU A 171 0.41 -17.06 -10.39
N GLY A 172 0.62 -16.33 -11.48
CA GLY A 172 1.84 -15.58 -11.77
C GLY A 172 1.93 -14.21 -11.11
N LEU A 173 0.93 -13.76 -10.35
CA LEU A 173 0.99 -12.47 -9.66
C LEU A 173 1.91 -12.52 -8.45
N HIS A 174 2.69 -11.45 -8.28
CA HIS A 174 3.45 -11.17 -7.07
C HIS A 174 2.75 -10.05 -6.29
N ALA A 175 2.61 -10.21 -5.00
CA ALA A 175 2.05 -9.21 -4.09
C ALA A 175 3.07 -8.83 -3.01
N TYR A 176 3.20 -7.53 -2.74
CA TYR A 176 3.90 -7.02 -1.56
C TYR A 176 2.90 -6.31 -0.65
N ILE A 177 2.85 -6.72 0.61
CA ILE A 177 2.08 -6.07 1.66
C ILE A 177 3.03 -5.22 2.49
N GLY A 178 2.87 -3.90 2.40
CA GLY A 178 3.74 -2.93 3.05
C GLY A 178 3.43 -2.70 4.54
N PRO A 179 4.14 -1.75 5.19
CA PRO A 179 3.97 -1.46 6.61
C PRO A 179 2.54 -1.06 6.96
N ALA A 180 2.01 -1.63 8.04
CA ALA A 180 0.67 -1.38 8.56
C ALA A 180 0.62 -1.64 10.06
N ILE A 181 -0.54 -1.42 10.69
CA ILE A 181 -0.73 -1.73 12.11
C ILE A 181 -0.72 -3.25 12.33
N SER A 182 0.07 -3.73 13.29
CA SER A 182 0.10 -5.14 13.67
C SER A 182 -1.11 -5.54 14.52
N GLN A 183 -1.42 -6.82 14.55
CA GLN A 183 -2.52 -7.39 15.33
C GLN A 183 -2.55 -6.90 16.77
N LYS A 184 -1.42 -6.92 17.47
CA LYS A 184 -1.31 -6.52 18.89
C LYS A 184 -1.75 -5.09 19.18
N ASN A 185 -1.81 -4.24 18.16
CA ASN A 185 -2.15 -2.82 18.30
C ASN A 185 -3.47 -2.46 17.61
N PHE A 186 -4.06 -3.41 16.85
CA PHE A 186 -5.28 -3.17 16.09
C PHE A 186 -6.49 -3.77 16.79
N GLU A 187 -6.88 -3.15 17.91
CA GLU A 187 -8.14 -3.45 18.57
C GLU A 187 -9.32 -2.95 17.73
N VAL A 188 -10.32 -3.82 17.57
CA VAL A 188 -11.55 -3.58 16.81
C VAL A 188 -12.76 -4.14 17.55
N GLY A 189 -13.95 -3.64 17.23
CA GLY A 189 -15.20 -4.20 17.71
C GLY A 189 -15.65 -5.44 16.93
N ARG A 190 -16.70 -6.10 17.46
CA ARG A 190 -17.35 -7.27 16.84
C ARG A 190 -17.79 -6.99 15.41
N GLU A 191 -18.27 -5.76 15.11
CA GLU A 191 -18.74 -5.35 13.80
C GLU A 191 -17.69 -5.51 12.70
N VAL A 192 -16.40 -5.34 13.03
CA VAL A 192 -15.33 -5.55 12.06
C VAL A 192 -15.19 -7.03 11.73
N LYS A 193 -15.20 -7.93 12.73
CA LYS A 193 -15.16 -9.36 12.53
C LYS A 193 -16.36 -9.85 11.71
N GLU A 194 -17.55 -9.34 12.02
CA GLU A 194 -18.78 -9.68 11.30
C GLU A 194 -18.72 -9.27 9.82
N CYS A 195 -18.11 -8.13 9.49
CA CYS A 195 -17.89 -7.74 8.09
C CYS A 195 -17.03 -8.76 7.34
N PHE A 196 -15.97 -9.29 7.96
CA PHE A 196 -15.15 -10.35 7.34
C PHE A 196 -15.88 -11.69 7.25
N MET A 197 -16.74 -12.03 8.22
CA MET A 197 -17.57 -13.23 8.16
C MET A 197 -18.57 -13.23 6.99
N GLN A 198 -18.93 -12.07 6.46
CA GLN A 198 -19.75 -11.92 5.25
C GLN A 198 -18.94 -12.09 3.96
N ASN A 199 -17.62 -12.06 4.03
CA ASN A 199 -16.75 -12.28 2.89
C ASN A 199 -16.70 -13.76 2.56
N LYS A 200 -17.35 -14.16 1.47
CA LYS A 200 -17.46 -15.58 1.05
C LYS A 200 -16.16 -16.19 0.55
N LEU A 201 -15.11 -15.39 0.37
CA LEU A 201 -13.82 -15.86 -0.13
C LEU A 201 -12.97 -16.49 0.96
N ILE A 202 -13.09 -16.00 2.21
CA ILE A 202 -12.28 -16.48 3.33
C ILE A 202 -13.11 -17.47 4.14
N GLY A 203 -12.50 -18.62 4.47
CA GLY A 203 -13.11 -19.61 5.36
C GLY A 203 -13.29 -19.06 6.79
N VAL A 204 -14.34 -19.51 7.48
CA VAL A 204 -14.66 -19.08 8.84
C VAL A 204 -13.50 -19.36 9.81
N GLU A 205 -12.80 -20.46 9.65
CA GLU A 205 -11.64 -20.85 10.47
C GLU A 205 -10.50 -19.84 10.28
N SER A 206 -10.12 -19.53 9.04
CA SER A 206 -9.07 -18.53 8.72
C SER A 206 -9.42 -17.14 9.26
N ILE A 207 -10.72 -16.76 9.22
CA ILE A 207 -11.16 -15.50 9.83
C ILE A 207 -10.97 -15.55 11.34
N ASN A 208 -11.37 -16.64 12.00
CA ASN A 208 -11.23 -16.77 13.44
C ASN A 208 -9.77 -16.69 13.89
N ASP A 209 -8.84 -17.30 13.15
CA ASP A 209 -7.40 -17.24 13.42
C ASP A 209 -6.82 -15.82 13.35
N CYS A 210 -7.43 -14.97 12.52
CA CYS A 210 -7.03 -13.56 12.38
C CYS A 210 -7.64 -12.61 13.42
N PHE A 211 -8.54 -13.11 14.32
CA PHE A 211 -9.19 -12.31 15.35
C PHE A 211 -8.99 -12.91 16.73
N THR A 212 -8.01 -12.40 17.46
CA THR A 212 -7.78 -12.80 18.86
C THR A 212 -8.73 -12.04 19.78
N PRO A 213 -9.52 -12.73 20.65
CA PRO A 213 -10.36 -12.04 21.64
C PRO A 213 -9.53 -11.12 22.55
N ASN A 214 -10.12 -10.00 22.93
CA ASN A 214 -9.60 -9.10 23.96
C ASN A 214 -10.26 -9.41 25.32
N ASP A 215 -9.72 -8.86 26.41
CA ASP A 215 -10.31 -8.96 27.77
C ASP A 215 -11.66 -8.24 27.85
N GLU A 216 -11.90 -7.21 27.02
CA GLU A 216 -13.19 -6.55 26.91
C GLU A 216 -14.18 -7.35 26.04
N PRO A 217 -15.45 -7.50 26.48
CA PRO A 217 -16.48 -8.15 25.67
C PRO A 217 -16.61 -7.51 24.27
N ASP A 218 -16.78 -8.35 23.25
CA ASP A 218 -16.99 -7.92 21.87
C ASP A 218 -15.84 -7.12 21.23
N LYS A 219 -14.64 -7.19 21.84
CA LYS A 219 -13.40 -6.63 21.32
C LYS A 219 -12.44 -7.73 20.86
N TYR A 220 -11.70 -7.42 19.81
CA TYR A 220 -10.73 -8.33 19.20
C TYR A 220 -9.48 -7.57 18.78
N PHE A 221 -8.35 -8.27 18.74
CA PHE A 221 -7.16 -7.84 18.02
C PHE A 221 -7.16 -8.49 16.64
N ALA A 222 -7.26 -7.68 15.57
CA ALA A 222 -7.37 -8.16 14.20
C ALA A 222 -6.03 -8.17 13.46
N ASP A 223 -5.69 -9.29 12.80
CA ASP A 223 -4.50 -9.43 11.95
C ASP A 223 -4.84 -9.07 10.50
N LEU A 224 -4.65 -7.79 10.14
CA LEU A 224 -4.85 -7.33 8.77
C LEU A 224 -3.91 -8.02 7.77
N PHE A 225 -2.65 -8.29 8.16
CA PHE A 225 -1.69 -9.01 7.32
C PHE A 225 -2.16 -10.45 7.02
N GLY A 226 -2.64 -11.15 8.05
CA GLY A 226 -3.19 -12.49 7.91
C GLY A 226 -4.40 -12.50 6.99
N LEU A 227 -5.37 -11.62 7.23
CA LEU A 227 -6.58 -11.49 6.40
C LEU A 227 -6.24 -11.20 4.93
N ALA A 228 -5.33 -10.26 4.67
CA ALA A 228 -4.93 -9.93 3.30
C ALA A 228 -4.20 -11.09 2.62
N THR A 229 -3.31 -11.78 3.34
CA THR A 229 -2.59 -12.96 2.83
C THR A 229 -3.55 -14.07 2.48
N GLU A 230 -4.54 -14.34 3.34
CA GLU A 230 -5.56 -15.35 3.08
C GLU A 230 -6.41 -15.01 1.85
N ILE A 231 -6.86 -13.75 1.72
CA ILE A 231 -7.60 -13.28 0.54
C ILE A 231 -6.78 -13.50 -0.73
N LEU A 232 -5.49 -13.11 -0.74
CA LEU A 232 -4.60 -13.30 -1.88
C LEU A 232 -4.45 -14.77 -2.25
N ASN A 233 -4.22 -15.65 -1.27
CA ASN A 233 -4.09 -17.10 -1.47
C ASN A 233 -5.37 -17.71 -2.04
N GLN A 234 -6.54 -17.35 -1.54
CA GLN A 234 -7.83 -17.83 -2.02
C GLN A 234 -8.15 -17.34 -3.45
N LEU A 235 -7.59 -16.22 -3.85
CA LEU A 235 -7.66 -15.72 -5.24
C LEU A 235 -6.66 -16.44 -6.17
N GLY A 236 -5.70 -17.20 -5.63
CA GLY A 236 -4.66 -17.90 -6.38
C GLY A 236 -3.32 -17.16 -6.46
N VAL A 237 -3.16 -16.04 -5.72
CA VAL A 237 -1.89 -15.31 -5.61
C VAL A 237 -1.10 -15.89 -4.45
N HIS A 238 -0.10 -16.72 -4.77
CA HIS A 238 0.71 -17.43 -3.75
C HIS A 238 2.07 -16.80 -3.50
N GLN A 239 2.50 -15.88 -4.35
CA GLN A 239 3.76 -15.15 -4.20
C GLN A 239 3.53 -13.87 -3.40
N VAL A 240 3.28 -14.01 -2.09
CA VAL A 240 2.99 -12.91 -1.17
C VAL A 240 4.22 -12.61 -0.32
N HIS A 241 4.70 -11.38 -0.41
CA HIS A 241 5.86 -10.87 0.32
C HIS A 241 5.42 -9.85 1.35
N THR A 242 5.92 -9.96 2.56
CA THR A 242 5.69 -8.96 3.61
C THR A 242 6.76 -9.05 4.68
N GLU A 243 7.18 -7.91 5.19
CA GLU A 243 8.08 -7.82 6.34
C GLU A 243 7.30 -7.63 7.65
N ARG A 244 5.96 -7.53 7.57
CA ARG A 244 5.04 -7.30 8.70
C ARG A 244 5.49 -6.17 9.62
N GLN A 245 6.06 -5.10 9.06
CA GLN A 245 6.49 -3.94 9.82
C GLN A 245 5.29 -3.23 10.42
N CYS A 246 5.32 -3.01 11.75
CA CYS A 246 4.22 -2.36 12.46
C CYS A 246 4.36 -0.85 12.46
N SER A 247 3.43 -0.14 11.82
CA SER A 247 3.40 1.33 11.81
C SER A 247 3.21 1.94 13.21
N TYR A 248 2.47 1.27 14.09
CA TYR A 248 2.23 1.72 15.47
C TYR A 248 3.49 1.59 16.34
N ASN A 249 4.16 0.44 16.31
CA ASN A 249 5.34 0.18 17.14
C ASN A 249 6.60 0.87 16.63
N ASN A 250 6.77 0.94 15.31
CA ASN A 250 7.92 1.61 14.70
C ASN A 250 7.65 3.12 14.55
N SER A 251 7.56 3.79 15.69
CA SER A 251 7.25 5.21 15.77
C SER A 251 8.35 6.13 15.25
N GLU A 252 9.57 5.64 15.10
CA GLU A 252 10.69 6.39 14.54
C GLU A 252 10.55 6.53 13.01
N HIS A 253 10.00 5.51 12.32
CA HIS A 253 9.93 5.47 10.87
C HIS A 253 8.54 5.71 10.29
N PHE A 254 7.46 5.36 11.00
CA PHE A 254 6.13 5.40 10.42
C PHE A 254 5.14 6.28 11.19
N TYR A 255 4.27 6.94 10.44
CA TYR A 255 3.07 7.54 10.98
C TYR A 255 2.07 6.47 11.40
N SER A 256 1.31 6.73 12.48
CA SER A 256 0.22 5.86 12.91
C SER A 256 -0.96 6.69 13.39
N TYR A 257 -2.09 6.54 12.71
CA TYR A 257 -3.34 7.19 13.10
C TYR A 257 -3.88 6.66 14.43
N ARG A 258 -3.71 5.38 14.70
CA ARG A 258 -4.12 4.76 15.97
C ARG A 258 -3.35 5.35 17.15
N ARG A 259 -2.07 5.61 16.98
CA ARG A 259 -1.20 6.20 18.00
C ARG A 259 -1.45 7.70 18.20
N GLU A 260 -1.53 8.47 17.11
CA GLU A 260 -1.41 9.94 17.15
C GLU A 260 -2.70 10.69 16.81
N LYS A 261 -3.69 10.03 16.18
CA LYS A 261 -4.94 10.60 15.64
C LYS A 261 -4.73 11.68 14.58
N THR A 262 -4.01 12.76 14.90
CA THR A 262 -3.59 13.78 13.95
C THR A 262 -2.16 13.46 13.51
N THR A 263 -1.96 13.05 12.27
CA THR A 263 -0.67 12.55 11.81
C THR A 263 -0.58 12.57 10.28
N GLY A 264 0.66 12.52 9.76
CA GLY A 264 0.92 12.42 8.33
C GLY A 264 0.62 11.04 7.73
N ARG A 265 1.00 10.91 6.46
CA ARG A 265 0.95 9.63 5.73
C ARG A 265 2.30 9.38 5.07
N PHE A 266 2.77 8.15 5.14
CA PHE A 266 3.87 7.66 4.33
C PHE A 266 3.34 6.99 3.05
N ALA A 267 4.20 6.80 2.05
CA ALA A 267 3.83 6.20 0.78
C ALA A 267 4.48 4.83 0.59
N SER A 268 3.73 3.91 0.00
CA SER A 268 4.25 2.68 -0.61
C SER A 268 4.06 2.79 -2.11
N CYS A 269 5.16 2.68 -2.87
CA CYS A 269 5.21 2.94 -4.31
C CYS A 269 5.62 1.70 -5.09
N ILE A 270 5.06 1.55 -6.32
CA ILE A 270 5.43 0.54 -7.31
C ILE A 270 5.45 1.16 -8.71
N TRP A 271 6.43 0.75 -9.55
CA TRP A 271 6.53 1.18 -10.94
C TRP A 271 7.32 0.19 -11.81
N LEU A 272 7.21 0.36 -13.13
CA LEU A 272 8.01 -0.31 -14.15
C LEU A 272 9.25 0.53 -14.48
N GLU A 273 10.43 -0.12 -14.63
CA GLU A 273 11.70 0.52 -15.00
C GLU A 273 12.17 0.06 -16.39
#